data_13031b3646edaa58466023b762e4fd72
#
_entry.id   13031b3646edaa58466023b762e4fd72
#
_cell.length_a   1.000
_cell.length_b   1.000
_cell.length_c   1.000
_cell.angle_alpha   90.00
_cell.angle_beta   90.00
_cell.angle_gamma   90.00
#
_symmetry.space_group_name_H-M   'P 1'
#
loop_
_entity.id
_entity.type
_entity.pdbx_description
1 polymer ?
#
loop_
_entity_poly.entity_id
_entity_poly.type
_entity_poly.pdbx_seq_one_letter_code
_entity_poly.pdbx_strand_id
1 'polypeptide(L)'
;MKVILMHGKDTDPSKKWYPWLSKEMKKLGVKFLAPTLPNPSNPSFDEWIRELEKANPDQDTILIGHSRGGVTILRWLERLPLNEKVRKVILIAANSGHLKKIDRTDKVNGFFTEQGYNFEKIKSHCDNFVILHSRDDEWVSFEAGEENARGLNAKFLRFNDRGHFGKKINAVPELLNEIN
;
A
#
# COMPACT_ATOMS: atom_id res chain seq x y z
N MET A 1 9.87 14.92 -7.22
CA MET A 1 9.01 14.02 -6.41
C MET A 1 7.95 13.38 -7.31
N LYS A 2 7.69 12.11 -7.07
CA LYS A 2 6.72 11.29 -7.79
C LYS A 2 5.88 10.50 -6.77
N VAL A 3 4.58 10.35 -7.03
CA VAL A 3 3.68 9.53 -6.22
C VAL A 3 3.18 8.38 -7.08
N ILE A 4 3.30 7.15 -6.56
CA ILE A 4 2.80 5.94 -7.22
C ILE A 4 1.76 5.30 -6.30
N LEU A 5 0.56 5.08 -6.82
CA LEU A 5 -0.54 4.40 -6.12
C LEU A 5 -0.70 2.97 -6.65
N MET A 6 -0.59 2.00 -5.75
CA MET A 6 -0.95 0.60 -5.99
C MET A 6 -2.33 0.34 -5.38
N HIS A 7 -3.32 0.08 -6.23
CA HIS A 7 -4.70 -0.16 -5.79
C HIS A 7 -4.90 -1.56 -5.17
N GLY A 8 -6.04 -1.79 -4.53
CA GLY A 8 -6.39 -3.06 -3.89
C GLY A 8 -6.96 -4.10 -4.87
N LYS A 9 -7.31 -5.27 -4.31
CA LYS A 9 -8.07 -6.33 -5.01
C LYS A 9 -9.46 -5.81 -5.39
N ASP A 10 -10.05 -6.35 -6.46
CA ASP A 10 -11.41 -6.08 -6.96
C ASP A 10 -11.71 -4.58 -7.22
N THR A 11 -10.69 -3.84 -7.64
CA THR A 11 -10.83 -2.41 -7.96
C THR A 11 -9.85 -1.99 -9.04
N ASP A 12 -9.92 -0.73 -9.46
CA ASP A 12 -9.05 -0.11 -10.45
C ASP A 12 -8.82 1.38 -10.10
N PRO A 13 -7.89 2.08 -10.78
CA PRO A 13 -7.56 3.48 -10.47
C PRO A 13 -8.71 4.49 -10.65
N SER A 14 -9.80 4.12 -11.32
CA SER A 14 -10.97 5.00 -11.52
C SER A 14 -11.96 4.98 -10.37
N LYS A 15 -11.73 4.16 -9.34
CA LYS A 15 -12.68 3.90 -8.24
C LYS A 15 -12.23 4.52 -6.93
N LYS A 16 -13.15 4.53 -5.95
CA LYS A 16 -12.93 4.96 -4.57
C LYS A 16 -12.39 6.41 -4.51
N TRP A 17 -11.42 6.67 -3.66
CA TRP A 17 -10.75 7.97 -3.48
C TRP A 17 -9.56 8.20 -4.45
N TYR A 18 -9.22 7.23 -5.28
CA TYR A 18 -8.04 7.34 -6.16
C TYR A 18 -8.14 8.48 -7.18
N PRO A 19 -9.31 8.71 -7.87
CA PRO A 19 -9.47 9.86 -8.76
C PRO A 19 -9.35 11.20 -8.04
N TRP A 20 -9.82 11.28 -6.79
CA TRP A 20 -9.64 12.46 -5.96
C TRP A 20 -8.14 12.73 -5.72
N LEU A 21 -7.38 11.72 -5.29
CA LEU A 21 -5.94 11.87 -5.07
C LEU A 21 -5.21 12.28 -6.36
N SER A 22 -5.54 11.67 -7.50
CA SER A 22 -4.99 12.06 -8.81
C SER A 22 -5.21 13.55 -9.11
N LYS A 23 -6.42 14.06 -8.83
CA LYS A 23 -6.76 15.47 -9.01
C LYS A 23 -5.97 16.38 -8.08
N GLU A 24 -5.82 16.01 -6.82
CA GLU A 24 -5.02 16.78 -5.84
C GLU A 24 -3.53 16.81 -6.22
N MET A 25 -2.95 15.67 -6.63
CA MET A 25 -1.57 15.63 -7.11
C MET A 25 -1.34 16.53 -8.33
N LYS A 26 -2.30 16.54 -9.26
CA LYS A 26 -2.25 17.46 -10.41
C LYS A 26 -2.25 18.93 -10.00
N LYS A 27 -3.08 19.31 -9.01
CA LYS A 27 -3.09 20.70 -8.49
C LYS A 27 -1.76 21.10 -7.85
N LEU A 28 -1.10 20.17 -7.21
CA LEU A 28 0.20 20.37 -6.56
C LEU A 28 1.39 20.30 -7.56
N GLY A 29 1.14 20.03 -8.84
CA GLY A 29 2.21 19.82 -9.82
C GLY A 29 3.06 18.57 -9.59
N VAL A 30 2.55 17.61 -8.83
CA VAL A 30 3.23 16.35 -8.49
C VAL A 30 2.95 15.30 -9.56
N LYS A 31 3.99 14.64 -10.07
CA LYS A 31 3.84 13.50 -10.98
C LYS A 31 3.13 12.36 -10.25
N PHE A 32 1.96 11.97 -10.72
CA PHE A 32 1.15 10.89 -10.16
C PHE A 32 0.99 9.75 -11.15
N LEU A 33 1.24 8.53 -10.68
CA LEU A 33 1.07 7.29 -11.43
C LEU A 33 0.17 6.35 -10.63
N ALA A 34 -0.83 5.79 -11.28
CA ALA A 34 -1.70 4.75 -10.73
C ALA A 34 -1.90 3.68 -11.80
N PRO A 35 -1.01 2.70 -11.91
CA PRO A 35 -1.13 1.66 -12.93
C PRO A 35 -2.42 0.84 -12.71
N THR A 36 -3.05 0.45 -13.81
CA THR A 36 -4.10 -0.56 -13.77
C THR A 36 -3.46 -1.92 -13.61
N LEU A 37 -3.63 -2.51 -12.43
CA LEU A 37 -3.03 -3.81 -12.11
C LEU A 37 -3.80 -4.94 -12.78
N PRO A 38 -3.12 -5.91 -13.39
CA PRO A 38 -3.77 -7.00 -14.10
C PRO A 38 -4.55 -7.92 -13.15
N ASN A 39 -5.65 -8.47 -13.65
CA ASN A 39 -6.49 -9.48 -13.00
C ASN A 39 -6.83 -9.12 -11.53
N PRO A 40 -7.41 -7.95 -11.22
CA PRO A 40 -7.56 -7.49 -9.83
C PRO A 40 -8.46 -8.39 -8.98
N SER A 41 -9.31 -9.22 -9.57
CA SER A 41 -10.15 -10.20 -8.85
C SER A 41 -9.39 -11.49 -8.50
N ASN A 42 -8.35 -11.83 -9.26
CA ASN A 42 -7.45 -12.95 -8.99
C ASN A 42 -6.00 -12.52 -9.25
N PRO A 43 -5.44 -11.67 -8.39
CA PRO A 43 -4.16 -11.03 -8.65
C PRO A 43 -2.99 -12.02 -8.63
N SER A 44 -2.10 -11.90 -9.61
CA SER A 44 -0.79 -12.52 -9.60
C SER A 44 0.22 -11.57 -8.95
N PHE A 45 0.94 -12.07 -7.96
CA PHE A 45 1.95 -11.31 -7.25
C PHE A 45 3.05 -10.78 -8.20
N ASP A 46 3.58 -11.64 -9.06
CA ASP A 46 4.66 -11.27 -9.97
C ASP A 46 4.20 -10.27 -11.06
N GLU A 47 2.93 -10.35 -11.48
CA GLU A 47 2.38 -9.36 -12.40
C GLU A 47 2.26 -7.98 -11.74
N TRP A 48 1.79 -7.92 -10.51
CA TRP A 48 1.66 -6.66 -9.77
C TRP A 48 3.01 -6.03 -9.42
N ILE A 49 4.00 -6.85 -9.07
CA ILE A 49 5.38 -6.39 -8.90
C ILE A 49 5.92 -5.76 -10.18
N ARG A 50 5.74 -6.42 -11.34
CA ARG A 50 6.18 -5.88 -12.63
C ARG A 50 5.53 -4.53 -12.97
N GLU A 51 4.25 -4.33 -12.62
CA GLU A 51 3.60 -3.03 -12.83
C GLU A 51 4.19 -1.93 -11.93
N LEU A 52 4.54 -2.26 -10.69
CA LEU A 52 5.25 -1.34 -9.81
C LEU A 52 6.64 -1.00 -10.38
N GLU A 53 7.40 -1.99 -10.84
CA GLU A 53 8.73 -1.82 -11.42
C GLU A 53 8.70 -0.97 -12.70
N LYS A 54 7.70 -1.15 -13.58
CA LYS A 54 7.48 -0.30 -14.76
C LYS A 54 7.24 1.17 -14.41
N ALA A 55 6.65 1.45 -13.25
CA ALA A 55 6.49 2.81 -12.76
C ALA A 55 7.82 3.43 -12.28
N ASN A 56 8.89 2.61 -12.22
CA ASN A 56 10.26 2.99 -11.93
C ASN A 56 10.41 3.81 -10.64
N PRO A 57 10.08 3.24 -9.45
CA PRO A 57 10.29 3.91 -8.17
C PRO A 57 11.76 4.27 -7.96
N ASP A 58 12.01 5.40 -7.29
CA ASP A 58 13.34 5.91 -6.97
C ASP A 58 13.34 6.61 -5.60
N GLN A 59 14.48 7.13 -5.19
CA GLN A 59 14.67 7.81 -3.90
C GLN A 59 13.76 9.04 -3.68
N ASP A 60 13.16 9.60 -4.74
CA ASP A 60 12.21 10.71 -4.68
C ASP A 60 10.75 10.26 -4.77
N THR A 61 10.50 8.95 -4.75
CA THR A 61 9.18 8.37 -4.91
C THR A 61 8.49 8.18 -3.56
N ILE A 62 7.23 8.60 -3.48
CA ILE A 62 6.28 8.21 -2.43
C ILE A 62 5.41 7.09 -2.98
N LEU A 63 5.42 5.95 -2.31
CA LEU A 63 4.58 4.80 -2.63
C LEU A 63 3.33 4.81 -1.74
N ILE A 64 2.16 4.71 -2.34
CA ILE A 64 0.88 4.60 -1.63
C ILE A 64 0.27 3.25 -2.00
N GLY A 65 0.03 2.41 -1.00
CA GLY A 65 -0.58 1.10 -1.19
C GLY A 65 -1.90 0.94 -0.45
N HIS A 66 -2.98 0.66 -1.17
CA HIS A 66 -4.26 0.31 -0.57
C HIS A 66 -4.45 -1.19 -0.54
N SER A 67 -4.79 -1.74 0.63
CA SER A 67 -5.11 -3.16 0.80
C SER A 67 -4.01 -4.06 0.20
N ARG A 68 -4.33 -4.89 -0.79
CA ARG A 68 -3.39 -5.77 -1.50
C ARG A 68 -2.24 -5.00 -2.19
N GLY A 69 -2.49 -3.78 -2.66
CA GLY A 69 -1.44 -2.91 -3.20
C GLY A 69 -0.37 -2.54 -2.17
N GLY A 70 -0.75 -2.40 -0.89
CA GLY A 70 0.19 -2.22 0.21
C GLY A 70 1.07 -3.46 0.44
N VAL A 71 0.47 -4.66 0.36
CA VAL A 71 1.23 -5.92 0.43
C VAL A 71 2.24 -6.01 -0.71
N THR A 72 1.83 -5.63 -1.92
CA THR A 72 2.73 -5.61 -3.10
C THR A 72 3.95 -4.72 -2.85
N ILE A 73 3.73 -3.50 -2.33
CA ILE A 73 4.82 -2.56 -2.03
C ILE A 73 5.79 -3.15 -1.00
N LEU A 74 5.28 -3.69 0.12
CA LEU A 74 6.14 -4.23 1.17
C LEU A 74 6.94 -5.45 0.67
N ARG A 75 6.33 -6.34 -0.11
CA ARG A 75 7.02 -7.49 -0.73
C ARG A 75 8.03 -7.07 -1.79
N TRP A 76 7.76 -6.00 -2.53
CA TRP A 76 8.72 -5.44 -3.47
C TRP A 76 9.94 -4.88 -2.74
N LEU A 77 9.75 -4.11 -1.66
CA LEU A 77 10.86 -3.61 -0.84
C LEU A 77 11.74 -4.74 -0.27
N GLU A 78 11.15 -5.87 0.12
CA GLU A 78 11.92 -7.05 0.55
C GLU A 78 12.85 -7.62 -0.54
N ARG A 79 12.61 -7.30 -1.80
CA ARG A 79 13.40 -7.82 -2.94
C ARG A 79 14.44 -6.85 -3.47
N LEU A 80 14.39 -5.60 -3.04
CA LEU A 80 15.32 -4.58 -3.53
C LEU A 80 16.77 -4.87 -3.14
N PRO A 81 17.73 -4.47 -4.01
CA PRO A 81 19.14 -4.37 -3.66
C PRO A 81 19.37 -3.36 -2.52
N LEU A 82 20.36 -3.62 -1.65
CA LEU A 82 20.58 -2.87 -0.40
C LEU A 82 20.76 -1.34 -0.56
N ASN A 83 21.17 -0.87 -1.70
CA ASN A 83 21.44 0.55 -1.99
C ASN A 83 20.25 1.29 -2.64
N GLU A 84 19.16 0.60 -2.94
CA GLU A 84 17.96 1.22 -3.49
C GLU A 84 17.03 1.66 -2.36
N LYS A 85 16.53 2.89 -2.45
CA LYS A 85 15.61 3.48 -1.47
C LYS A 85 14.45 4.19 -2.15
N VAL A 86 13.34 4.32 -1.39
CA VAL A 86 12.23 5.21 -1.72
C VAL A 86 12.08 6.26 -0.63
N ARG A 87 11.47 7.39 -0.97
CA ARG A 87 11.30 8.53 -0.05
C ARG A 87 10.36 8.25 1.12
N LYS A 88 9.21 7.64 0.83
CA LYS A 88 8.15 7.38 1.80
C LYS A 88 7.23 6.26 1.33
N VAL A 89 6.69 5.52 2.27
CA VAL A 89 5.65 4.51 2.03
C VAL A 89 4.43 4.82 2.89
N ILE A 90 3.25 4.90 2.25
CA ILE A 90 1.97 5.11 2.92
C ILE A 90 1.10 3.88 2.66
N LEU A 91 0.70 3.19 3.71
CA LEU A 91 -0.14 1.99 3.64
C LEU A 91 -1.55 2.31 4.16
N ILE A 92 -2.56 1.94 3.39
CA ILE A 92 -3.95 2.16 3.73
C ILE A 92 -4.67 0.82 3.77
N ALA A 93 -5.18 0.43 4.93
CA ALA A 93 -5.90 -0.83 5.15
C ALA A 93 -5.15 -2.07 4.60
N ALA A 94 -3.81 -2.11 4.77
CA ALA A 94 -2.97 -3.18 4.26
C ALA A 94 -2.87 -4.36 5.24
N ASN A 95 -2.88 -5.60 4.72
CA ASN A 95 -2.69 -6.81 5.51
C ASN A 95 -1.29 -6.91 6.12
N SER A 96 -1.15 -7.78 7.14
CA SER A 96 0.12 -8.03 7.84
C SER A 96 1.10 -8.95 7.12
N GLY A 97 0.77 -9.47 5.94
CA GLY A 97 1.63 -10.38 5.17
C GLY A 97 1.64 -11.83 5.64
N HIS A 98 0.97 -12.18 6.74
CA HIS A 98 0.90 -13.54 7.27
C HIS A 98 -0.19 -14.40 6.64
N LEU A 99 0.15 -15.63 6.22
CA LEU A 99 -0.79 -16.62 5.71
C LEU A 99 -1.89 -17.00 6.70
N LYS A 100 -1.61 -17.02 7.99
CA LYS A 100 -2.57 -17.44 9.04
C LYS A 100 -3.77 -16.51 9.19
N LYS A 101 -3.68 -15.30 8.65
CA LYS A 101 -4.67 -14.24 8.85
C LYS A 101 -5.52 -13.97 7.60
N ILE A 102 -5.45 -14.84 6.60
CA ILE A 102 -6.17 -14.69 5.33
C ILE A 102 -6.88 -15.96 4.89
N ASP A 103 -7.85 -15.82 4.02
CA ASP A 103 -8.56 -16.94 3.42
C ASP A 103 -7.61 -17.85 2.60
N ARG A 104 -7.94 -19.15 2.57
CA ARG A 104 -7.12 -20.18 1.89
C ARG A 104 -6.89 -19.91 0.40
N THR A 105 -7.82 -19.26 -0.27
CA THR A 105 -7.72 -18.91 -1.69
C THR A 105 -6.59 -17.93 -2.00
N ASP A 106 -6.22 -17.07 -1.03
CA ASP A 106 -5.16 -16.09 -1.18
C ASP A 106 -3.74 -16.65 -0.98
N LYS A 107 -3.61 -17.86 -0.44
CA LYS A 107 -2.31 -18.49 -0.11
C LYS A 107 -1.45 -18.81 -1.34
N VAL A 108 -2.08 -19.02 -2.49
CA VAL A 108 -1.40 -19.50 -3.71
C VAL A 108 -0.75 -18.36 -4.49
N ASN A 109 -0.99 -17.11 -4.13
CA ASN A 109 -0.71 -15.95 -4.97
C ASN A 109 0.61 -15.21 -4.66
N GLY A 110 1.45 -15.72 -3.74
CA GLY A 110 2.77 -15.16 -3.44
C GLY A 110 2.80 -13.88 -2.58
N PHE A 111 1.63 -13.30 -2.27
CA PHE A 111 1.55 -12.09 -1.44
C PHE A 111 1.82 -12.35 0.05
N PHE A 112 1.52 -13.55 0.53
CA PHE A 112 1.56 -13.89 1.94
C PHE A 112 2.50 -15.06 2.19
N THR A 113 3.19 -15.05 3.34
CA THR A 113 4.09 -16.10 3.77
C THR A 113 3.78 -16.51 5.21
N GLU A 114 4.26 -17.66 5.64
CA GLU A 114 4.12 -18.11 7.04
C GLU A 114 4.81 -17.17 8.03
N GLN A 115 5.93 -16.60 7.63
CA GLN A 115 6.76 -15.71 8.43
C GLN A 115 6.29 -14.26 8.47
N GLY A 116 5.32 -13.88 7.57
CA GLY A 116 4.94 -12.48 7.39
C GLY A 116 6.01 -11.67 6.68
N TYR A 117 6.21 -10.41 7.08
CA TYR A 117 7.21 -9.52 6.49
C TYR A 117 8.56 -9.57 7.21
N ASN A 118 9.64 -9.43 6.44
CA ASN A 118 10.96 -9.09 6.98
C ASN A 118 11.05 -7.56 7.15
N PHE A 119 10.56 -7.06 8.27
CA PHE A 119 10.49 -5.62 8.55
C PHE A 119 11.88 -4.94 8.57
N GLU A 120 12.92 -5.62 9.03
CA GLU A 120 14.28 -5.06 9.03
C GLU A 120 14.76 -4.80 7.60
N LYS A 121 14.54 -5.76 6.71
CA LYS A 121 14.88 -5.58 5.30
C LYS A 121 14.05 -4.48 4.64
N ILE A 122 12.75 -4.39 4.92
CA ILE A 122 11.89 -3.34 4.39
C ILE A 122 12.37 -1.97 4.87
N LYS A 123 12.69 -1.82 6.16
CA LYS A 123 13.18 -0.56 6.75
C LYS A 123 14.53 -0.11 6.17
N SER A 124 15.37 -1.03 5.67
CA SER A 124 16.61 -0.63 5.01
C SER A 124 16.40 0.13 3.70
N HIS A 125 15.19 0.07 3.12
CA HIS A 125 14.82 0.71 1.85
C HIS A 125 13.94 1.96 1.99
N CYS A 126 13.47 2.26 3.20
CA CYS A 126 12.66 3.45 3.47
C CYS A 126 12.72 3.80 4.96
N ASP A 127 12.96 5.08 5.27
CA ASP A 127 13.03 5.57 6.64
C ASP A 127 11.70 6.21 7.11
N ASN A 128 10.71 6.34 6.22
CA ASN A 128 9.48 7.07 6.49
C ASN A 128 8.24 6.27 6.10
N PHE A 129 7.59 5.67 7.08
CA PHE A 129 6.37 4.89 6.91
C PHE A 129 5.18 5.54 7.60
N VAL A 130 4.04 5.55 6.91
CA VAL A 130 2.74 6.00 7.45
C VAL A 130 1.71 4.92 7.21
N ILE A 131 0.91 4.61 8.21
CA ILE A 131 -0.16 3.63 8.12
C ILE A 131 -1.49 4.30 8.47
N LEU A 132 -2.49 4.09 7.63
CA LEU A 132 -3.87 4.47 7.85
C LEU A 132 -4.71 3.20 7.99
N HIS A 133 -5.40 3.03 9.11
CA HIS A 133 -6.28 1.90 9.32
C HIS A 133 -7.50 2.28 10.16
N SER A 134 -8.65 1.65 9.88
CA SER A 134 -9.88 1.90 10.60
C SER A 134 -10.30 0.68 11.43
N ARG A 135 -10.84 0.92 12.64
CA ARG A 135 -11.26 -0.15 13.54
C ARG A 135 -12.46 -0.94 13.03
N ASP A 136 -13.27 -0.30 12.17
CA ASP A 136 -14.46 -0.89 11.55
C ASP A 136 -14.17 -1.51 10.17
N ASP A 137 -12.90 -1.79 9.86
CA ASP A 137 -12.52 -2.48 8.62
C ASP A 137 -13.00 -3.95 8.67
N GLU A 138 -13.93 -4.28 7.77
CA GLU A 138 -14.54 -5.62 7.67
C GLU A 138 -13.67 -6.65 6.93
N TRP A 139 -12.63 -6.20 6.21
CA TRP A 139 -11.81 -7.04 5.34
C TRP A 139 -10.42 -7.33 5.89
N VAL A 140 -9.83 -6.33 6.52
CA VAL A 140 -8.49 -6.43 7.10
C VAL A 140 -8.56 -5.99 8.56
N SER A 141 -8.21 -6.88 9.47
CA SER A 141 -8.30 -6.59 10.90
C SER A 141 -7.42 -5.40 11.29
N PHE A 142 -7.88 -4.62 12.28
CA PHE A 142 -7.15 -3.47 12.79
C PHE A 142 -5.77 -3.85 13.34
N GLU A 143 -5.65 -5.06 13.91
CA GLU A 143 -4.40 -5.62 14.41
C GLU A 143 -3.35 -5.79 13.31
N ALA A 144 -3.76 -6.01 12.06
CA ALA A 144 -2.81 -6.04 10.93
C ALA A 144 -2.17 -4.65 10.72
N GLY A 145 -2.95 -3.58 10.87
CA GLY A 145 -2.43 -2.21 10.85
C GLY A 145 -1.47 -1.93 12.01
N GLU A 146 -1.80 -2.40 13.22
CA GLU A 146 -0.94 -2.27 14.41
C GLU A 146 0.37 -3.04 14.26
N GLU A 147 0.32 -4.25 13.71
CA GLU A 147 1.50 -5.07 13.45
C GLU A 147 2.44 -4.40 12.44
N ASN A 148 1.89 -3.92 11.32
CA ASN A 148 2.65 -3.19 10.32
C ASN A 148 3.25 -1.90 10.92
N ALA A 149 2.48 -1.14 11.71
CA ALA A 149 2.97 0.09 12.34
C ALA A 149 4.13 -0.16 13.30
N ARG A 150 4.02 -1.19 14.12
CA ARG A 150 5.08 -1.59 15.05
C ARG A 150 6.32 -2.10 14.32
N GLY A 151 6.13 -3.02 13.34
CA GLY A 151 7.24 -3.62 12.60
C GLY A 151 8.03 -2.62 11.78
N LEU A 152 7.34 -1.64 11.19
CA LEU A 152 7.94 -0.58 10.37
C LEU A 152 8.37 0.67 11.16
N ASN A 153 8.10 0.73 12.45
CA ASN A 153 8.24 1.96 13.25
C ASN A 153 7.51 3.15 12.60
N ALA A 154 6.29 2.91 12.13
CA ALA A 154 5.54 3.84 11.30
C ALA A 154 4.69 4.82 12.13
N LYS A 155 4.46 6.02 11.58
CA LYS A 155 3.37 6.88 12.04
C LYS A 155 2.05 6.17 11.78
N PHE A 156 1.19 6.03 12.80
CA PHE A 156 -0.07 5.31 12.70
C PHE A 156 -1.28 6.23 12.86
N LEU A 157 -2.02 6.47 11.80
CA LEU A 157 -3.27 7.20 11.77
C LEU A 157 -4.45 6.22 11.93
N ARG A 158 -5.15 6.31 13.05
CA ARG A 158 -6.24 5.41 13.44
C ARG A 158 -7.59 6.08 13.21
N PHE A 159 -8.51 5.31 12.62
CA PHE A 159 -9.88 5.74 12.33
C PHE A 159 -10.88 4.76 12.94
N ASN A 160 -12.14 5.20 13.09
CA ASN A 160 -13.21 4.36 13.64
C ASN A 160 -14.37 4.16 12.65
N ASP A 161 -14.38 4.91 11.53
CA ASP A 161 -15.54 5.07 10.65
C ASP A 161 -15.18 5.11 9.14
N ARG A 162 -13.98 4.63 8.80
CA ARG A 162 -13.51 4.62 7.40
C ARG A 162 -13.67 3.26 6.72
N GLY A 163 -14.03 2.20 7.46
CA GLY A 163 -14.07 0.83 6.98
C GLY A 163 -12.76 0.45 6.29
N HIS A 164 -12.86 -0.26 5.19
CA HIS A 164 -11.71 -0.61 4.35
C HIS A 164 -11.30 0.52 3.38
N PHE A 165 -11.55 1.77 3.69
CA PHE A 165 -11.36 2.91 2.77
C PHE A 165 -11.98 2.63 1.39
N GLY A 166 -13.17 2.03 1.40
CA GLY A 166 -13.87 1.48 0.23
C GLY A 166 -14.79 2.47 -0.47
N LYS A 167 -15.92 1.94 -1.00
CA LYS A 167 -16.85 2.68 -1.87
C LYS A 167 -17.48 3.94 -1.25
N LYS A 168 -17.60 4.00 0.07
CA LYS A 168 -18.18 5.16 0.79
C LYS A 168 -17.17 6.30 0.98
N ILE A 169 -15.88 6.04 0.77
CA ILE A 169 -14.80 7.00 0.96
C ILE A 169 -14.39 7.54 -0.41
N ASN A 170 -14.69 8.82 -0.65
CA ASN A 170 -14.38 9.49 -1.92
C ASN A 170 -13.15 10.41 -1.83
N ALA A 171 -12.62 10.63 -0.62
CA ALA A 171 -11.43 11.42 -0.36
C ALA A 171 -10.75 10.93 0.93
N VAL A 172 -9.44 11.09 1.00
CA VAL A 172 -8.61 10.83 2.19
C VAL A 172 -7.69 12.03 2.39
N PRO A 173 -8.22 13.16 2.92
CA PRO A 173 -7.47 14.43 3.02
C PRO A 173 -6.17 14.31 3.84
N GLU A 174 -6.13 13.37 4.77
CA GLU A 174 -4.95 13.08 5.58
C GLU A 174 -3.72 12.74 4.74
N LEU A 175 -3.91 12.17 3.53
CA LEU A 175 -2.82 11.89 2.59
C LEU A 175 -2.08 13.14 2.14
N LEU A 176 -2.77 14.28 2.00
CA LEU A 176 -2.13 15.52 1.56
C LEU A 176 -1.11 16.03 2.59
N ASN A 177 -1.40 15.83 3.88
CA ASN A 177 -0.47 16.19 4.96
C ASN A 177 0.75 15.26 5.01
N GLU A 178 0.62 14.04 4.49
CA GLU A 178 1.70 13.05 4.49
C GLU A 178 2.55 13.09 3.21
N ILE A 179 2.05 13.68 2.14
CA ILE A 179 2.74 13.80 0.85
C ILE A 179 3.61 15.07 0.78
N ASN A 180 3.23 16.13 1.48
CA ASN A 180 3.91 17.44 1.49
C ASN A 180 5.24 17.45 2.25
#